data_b4565348b60d48e27ee1c34f099dddba
#
_entry.id   b4565348b60d48e27ee1c34f099dddba
#
_cell.length_a   1.000
_cell.length_b   1.000
_cell.length_c   1.000
_cell.angle_alpha   90.00
_cell.angle_beta   90.00
_cell.angle_gamma   90.00
#
_symmetry.space_group_name_H-M   'P 1'
#
loop_
_entity.id
_entity.type
_entity.pdbx_description
1 polymer ?
#
loop_
_entity_poly.entity_id
_entity_poly.type
_entity_poly.pdbx_seq_one_letter_code
_entity_poly.pdbx_strand_id
1 'polypeptide(L)'
;MDGMKPFTIMMKDREVMKVDFDALQYEVLQEKYLPYPMRGRLQEVPDAGSIKTSYDMTRFVVAARKNEETVVSWLANRVLLLSRANAKWIYNLFRFEQAGTDEQKVKIAMTCRAASVEDPYWLKFEGDEDITWDQVDVRQNPLNEIVAQVALHGKSLTLQGSMITPELTTNGAYAKAWRRHADQLLWLYKLGADGNTESRIEVMCSDLLDKMNVEHVHYEAGEDEGKYVCMCPCMTTESKAILTGMEFISYCNVNGLSPEEEIFRIDSESIYKMWIVDFLISNRDRHGQNWGFFYDTESMDILGCHPLFDHNNAFDVDFMKDMDAPYQFGEMTIRQAALKAMGKVDFHFTAPITREDFITERQYASFKKRAGCLGLKVE
;
A
#
# COMPACT_ATOMS: atom_id res chain seq x y z
N MET A 1 -4.31 -4.55 25.32
CA MET A 1 -2.99 -3.94 25.00
C MET A 1 -2.11 -3.71 26.22
N ASP A 2 -2.34 -4.51 27.28
CA ASP A 2 -1.69 -4.32 28.59
C ASP A 2 -0.15 -4.40 28.51
N GLY A 3 0.52 -3.49 29.22
CA GLY A 3 1.97 -3.41 29.33
C GLY A 3 2.70 -2.87 28.09
N MET A 4 2.00 -2.22 27.17
CA MET A 4 2.62 -1.49 26.06
C MET A 4 3.06 -0.10 26.52
N LYS A 5 4.27 0.30 26.15
CA LYS A 5 4.77 1.65 26.46
C LYS A 5 3.90 2.71 25.80
N PRO A 6 3.62 3.83 26.48
CA PRO A 6 3.02 5.00 25.85
C PRO A 6 3.86 5.51 24.70
N PHE A 7 3.21 6.07 23.67
CA PHE A 7 3.86 6.63 22.52
C PHE A 7 3.11 7.82 21.94
N THR A 8 3.81 8.59 21.13
CA THR A 8 3.22 9.66 20.33
C THR A 8 3.27 9.23 18.85
N ILE A 9 2.14 9.31 18.17
CA ILE A 9 2.10 9.22 16.70
C ILE A 9 2.66 10.54 16.17
N MET A 10 3.74 10.43 15.43
CA MET A 10 4.43 11.54 14.78
C MET A 10 4.09 11.55 13.29
N MET A 11 4.10 12.75 12.72
CA MET A 11 4.15 12.95 11.27
C MET A 11 5.35 13.82 10.96
N LYS A 12 6.44 13.26 10.43
CA LYS A 12 7.76 13.88 10.47
C LYS A 12 8.09 14.29 11.91
N ASP A 13 8.46 15.54 12.17
CA ASP A 13 8.75 16.05 13.52
C ASP A 13 7.53 16.67 14.23
N ARG A 14 6.30 16.49 13.67
CA ARG A 14 5.07 16.96 14.31
C ARG A 14 4.47 15.90 15.21
N GLU A 15 4.19 16.25 16.45
CA GLU A 15 3.37 15.44 17.35
C GLU A 15 1.91 15.53 16.89
N VAL A 16 1.29 14.39 16.58
CA VAL A 16 -0.07 14.32 16.04
C VAL A 16 -1.05 13.81 17.07
N MET A 17 -0.70 12.73 17.80
CA MET A 17 -1.59 12.11 18.77
C MET A 17 -0.78 11.37 19.84
N LYS A 18 -1.11 11.56 21.12
CA LYS A 18 -0.56 10.76 22.24
C LYS A 18 -1.45 9.57 22.53
N VAL A 19 -0.84 8.43 22.77
CA VAL A 19 -1.53 7.17 23.04
C VAL A 19 -0.91 6.49 24.25
N ASP A 20 -1.77 6.14 25.21
CA ASP A 20 -1.46 5.27 26.33
C ASP A 20 -2.58 4.24 26.47
N PHE A 21 -2.30 2.99 26.09
CA PHE A 21 -3.28 1.92 26.14
C PHE A 21 -3.64 1.52 27.58
N ASP A 22 -2.67 1.55 28.50
CA ASP A 22 -2.88 1.17 29.90
C ASP A 22 -3.70 2.22 30.65
N ALA A 23 -3.44 3.50 30.37
CA ALA A 23 -4.20 4.61 30.94
C ALA A 23 -5.50 4.93 30.18
N LEU A 24 -5.77 4.26 29.05
CA LEU A 24 -6.89 4.55 28.12
C LEU A 24 -6.91 6.03 27.67
N GLN A 25 -5.72 6.60 27.42
CA GLN A 25 -5.56 7.99 27.00
C GLN A 25 -5.28 8.06 25.49
N TYR A 26 -6.05 8.91 24.82
CA TYR A 26 -6.02 9.11 23.35
C TYR A 26 -6.19 10.59 23.07
N GLU A 27 -5.08 11.34 23.17
CA GLU A 27 -5.09 12.81 23.04
C GLU A 27 -4.70 13.21 21.60
N VAL A 28 -5.65 13.74 20.84
CA VAL A 28 -5.38 14.31 19.50
C VAL A 28 -4.81 15.71 19.67
N LEU A 29 -3.56 15.91 19.23
CA LEU A 29 -2.85 17.18 19.29
C LEU A 29 -3.08 18.02 18.04
N GLN A 30 -3.11 17.35 16.85
CA GLN A 30 -3.24 18.02 15.56
C GLN A 30 -4.15 17.20 14.62
N GLU A 31 -5.45 17.46 14.66
CA GLU A 31 -6.46 16.71 13.91
C GLU A 31 -6.20 16.70 12.39
N LYS A 32 -5.76 17.83 11.84
CA LYS A 32 -5.40 17.98 10.43
C LYS A 32 -4.41 16.90 9.95
N TYR A 33 -3.47 16.52 10.82
CA TYR A 33 -2.38 15.61 10.49
C TYR A 33 -2.62 14.17 10.95
N LEU A 34 -3.82 13.84 11.43
CA LEU A 34 -4.15 12.44 11.68
C LEU A 34 -4.02 11.60 10.42
N PRO A 35 -3.56 10.34 10.52
CA PRO A 35 -3.63 9.39 9.40
C PRO A 35 -5.06 9.30 8.84
N TYR A 36 -5.23 9.30 7.54
CA TYR A 36 -6.55 9.23 6.89
C TYR A 36 -7.44 8.10 7.44
N PRO A 37 -6.92 6.88 7.68
CA PRO A 37 -7.72 5.81 8.28
C PRO A 37 -8.28 6.09 9.67
N MET A 38 -7.74 7.08 10.38
CA MET A 38 -8.17 7.44 11.74
C MET A 38 -9.15 8.62 11.77
N ARG A 39 -9.20 9.43 10.70
CA ARG A 39 -10.03 10.63 10.64
C ARG A 39 -11.52 10.30 10.72
N GLY A 40 -12.24 11.04 11.56
CA GLY A 40 -13.67 10.85 11.81
C GLY A 40 -14.02 9.62 12.66
N ARG A 41 -13.03 8.81 13.07
CA ARG A 41 -13.26 7.61 13.88
C ARG A 41 -13.05 7.84 15.36
N LEU A 42 -12.16 8.76 15.71
CA LEU A 42 -11.83 9.04 17.11
C LEU A 42 -12.98 9.75 17.81
N GLN A 43 -13.22 9.36 19.04
CA GLN A 43 -14.25 9.91 19.91
C GLN A 43 -13.61 10.82 20.95
N GLU A 44 -14.30 11.90 21.32
CA GLU A 44 -13.91 12.69 22.46
C GLU A 44 -14.08 11.86 23.73
N VAL A 45 -12.98 11.60 24.43
CA VAL A 45 -12.98 10.86 25.70
C VAL A 45 -13.20 11.86 26.84
N PRO A 46 -14.28 11.71 27.64
CA PRO A 46 -14.51 12.59 28.77
C PRO A 46 -13.32 12.57 29.74
N ASP A 47 -12.96 13.74 30.32
CA ASP A 47 -11.94 13.79 31.37
C ASP A 47 -12.30 12.86 32.52
N ALA A 48 -11.32 12.07 32.99
CA ALA A 48 -11.51 11.15 34.11
C ALA A 48 -12.03 11.84 35.39
N GLY A 49 -11.62 13.09 35.64
CA GLY A 49 -12.13 13.92 36.74
C GLY A 49 -13.59 14.34 36.58
N SER A 50 -14.17 14.27 35.40
CA SER A 50 -15.58 14.59 35.12
C SER A 50 -16.54 13.42 35.37
N ILE A 51 -16.05 12.20 35.60
CA ILE A 51 -16.84 10.99 35.77
C ILE A 51 -17.47 11.00 37.16
N LYS A 52 -18.79 11.19 37.20
CA LYS A 52 -19.57 11.24 38.47
C LYS A 52 -20.63 10.15 38.58
N THR A 53 -21.04 9.60 37.43
CA THR A 53 -22.12 8.62 37.37
C THR A 53 -21.69 7.35 36.64
N SER A 54 -22.44 6.27 36.80
CA SER A 54 -22.26 5.05 35.99
C SER A 54 -22.45 5.29 34.48
N TYR A 55 -23.27 6.25 34.12
CA TYR A 55 -23.47 6.67 32.75
C TYR A 55 -22.21 7.34 32.17
N ASP A 56 -21.59 8.25 32.94
CA ASP A 56 -20.33 8.90 32.52
C ASP A 56 -19.22 7.87 32.36
N MET A 57 -19.11 6.92 33.30
CA MET A 57 -18.16 5.81 33.20
C MET A 57 -18.39 4.97 31.95
N THR A 58 -19.66 4.67 31.61
CA THR A 58 -19.98 3.92 30.41
C THR A 58 -19.57 4.70 29.15
N ARG A 59 -19.86 6.00 29.07
CA ARG A 59 -19.43 6.85 27.94
C ARG A 59 -17.92 6.88 27.81
N PHE A 60 -17.20 7.06 28.92
CA PHE A 60 -15.73 7.03 28.94
C PHE A 60 -15.21 5.72 28.36
N VAL A 61 -15.64 4.57 28.89
CA VAL A 61 -15.16 3.25 28.43
C VAL A 61 -15.50 3.00 26.96
N VAL A 62 -16.68 3.38 26.50
CA VAL A 62 -17.09 3.19 25.10
C VAL A 62 -16.22 4.05 24.17
N ALA A 63 -16.02 5.33 24.51
CA ALA A 63 -15.17 6.22 23.71
C ALA A 63 -13.70 5.75 23.68
N ALA A 64 -13.14 5.40 24.83
CA ALA A 64 -11.78 4.91 24.96
C ALA A 64 -11.55 3.63 24.14
N ARG A 65 -12.48 2.65 24.23
CA ARG A 65 -12.40 1.42 23.42
C ARG A 65 -12.48 1.68 21.93
N LYS A 66 -13.33 2.61 21.51
CA LYS A 66 -13.43 2.99 20.09
C LYS A 66 -12.13 3.59 19.58
N ASN A 67 -11.46 4.40 20.39
CA ASN A 67 -10.16 4.98 20.06
C ASN A 67 -9.07 3.91 20.06
N GLU A 68 -9.07 2.99 21.05
CA GLU A 68 -8.18 1.83 21.06
C GLU A 68 -8.31 1.02 19.76
N GLU A 69 -9.53 0.60 19.39
CA GLU A 69 -9.80 -0.15 18.16
C GLU A 69 -9.28 0.59 16.91
N THR A 70 -9.44 1.92 16.86
CA THR A 70 -8.99 2.75 15.76
C THR A 70 -7.46 2.77 15.63
N VAL A 71 -6.74 3.00 16.73
CA VAL A 71 -5.28 3.01 16.78
C VAL A 71 -4.70 1.62 16.51
N VAL A 72 -5.28 0.59 17.14
CA VAL A 72 -4.88 -0.81 16.95
C VAL A 72 -5.05 -1.23 15.49
N SER A 73 -6.19 -0.93 14.88
CA SER A 73 -6.45 -1.24 13.47
C SER A 73 -5.44 -0.55 12.54
N TRP A 74 -5.14 0.73 12.77
CA TRP A 74 -4.15 1.45 11.99
C TRP A 74 -2.76 0.84 12.11
N LEU A 75 -2.29 0.54 13.32
CA LEU A 75 -0.98 -0.07 13.55
C LEU A 75 -0.90 -1.50 12.99
N ALA A 76 -1.94 -2.32 13.18
CA ALA A 76 -1.97 -3.69 12.70
C ALA A 76 -1.95 -3.79 11.17
N ASN A 77 -2.57 -2.82 10.48
CA ASN A 77 -2.56 -2.75 9.02
C ASN A 77 -1.21 -2.29 8.44
N ARG A 78 -0.31 -1.76 9.26
CA ARG A 78 1.05 -1.36 8.86
C ARG A 78 2.07 -2.50 8.96
N VAL A 79 1.65 -3.70 9.32
CA VAL A 79 2.54 -4.86 9.48
C VAL A 79 2.33 -5.83 8.33
N LEU A 80 3.43 -6.39 7.82
CA LEU A 80 3.39 -7.35 6.73
C LEU A 80 2.46 -8.53 7.05
N LEU A 81 1.73 -9.02 6.04
CA LEU A 81 0.81 -10.12 6.17
C LEU A 81 1.56 -11.45 6.36
N LEU A 82 1.01 -12.36 7.20
CA LEU A 82 1.53 -13.72 7.38
C LEU A 82 1.55 -14.54 6.08
N SER A 83 0.63 -14.24 5.16
CA SER A 83 0.54 -14.89 3.84
C SER A 83 1.62 -14.43 2.86
N ARG A 84 2.36 -13.36 3.17
CA ARG A 84 3.47 -12.92 2.33
C ARG A 84 4.56 -13.97 2.28
N ALA A 85 5.11 -14.19 1.10
CA ALA A 85 6.29 -15.03 0.93
C ALA A 85 7.42 -14.56 1.86
N ASN A 86 8.09 -15.50 2.50
CA ASN A 86 9.15 -15.26 3.48
C ASN A 86 8.76 -14.56 4.79
N ALA A 87 7.48 -14.25 5.04
CA ALA A 87 7.03 -13.61 6.29
C ALA A 87 7.51 -14.36 7.53
N LYS A 88 7.41 -15.69 7.53
CA LYS A 88 7.91 -16.54 8.64
C LYS A 88 9.39 -16.33 8.93
N TRP A 89 10.22 -16.16 7.90
CA TRP A 89 11.65 -15.95 8.07
C TRP A 89 11.94 -14.55 8.60
N ILE A 90 11.19 -13.53 8.15
CA ILE A 90 11.27 -12.18 8.67
C ILE A 90 10.90 -12.17 10.16
N TYR A 91 9.77 -12.77 10.54
CA TYR A 91 9.36 -12.82 11.94
C TYR A 91 10.37 -13.55 12.82
N ASN A 92 10.90 -14.68 12.36
CA ASN A 92 11.95 -15.42 13.07
C ASN A 92 13.23 -14.59 13.28
N LEU A 93 13.63 -13.80 12.25
CA LEU A 93 14.77 -12.89 12.33
C LEU A 93 14.64 -11.90 13.48
N PHE A 94 13.44 -11.35 13.68
CA PHE A 94 13.11 -10.41 14.75
C PHE A 94 12.67 -11.08 16.07
N ARG A 95 12.69 -12.42 16.12
CA ARG A 95 12.23 -13.23 17.27
C ARG A 95 10.77 -12.97 17.64
N PHE A 96 9.94 -12.63 16.68
CA PHE A 96 8.51 -12.53 16.89
C PHE A 96 7.85 -13.90 16.76
N GLU A 97 6.84 -14.14 17.59
CA GLU A 97 5.85 -15.16 17.32
C GLU A 97 5.03 -14.75 16.09
N GLN A 98 4.45 -15.74 15.40
CA GLN A 98 3.61 -15.44 14.24
C GLN A 98 2.48 -14.49 14.63
N ALA A 99 2.34 -13.36 13.92
CA ALA A 99 1.35 -12.31 14.20
C ALA A 99 -0.06 -12.77 13.80
N GLY A 100 -0.67 -13.62 14.61
CA GLY A 100 -2.05 -14.09 14.42
C GLY A 100 -3.11 -13.15 14.98
N THR A 101 -2.75 -12.26 15.91
CA THR A 101 -3.64 -11.30 16.54
C THR A 101 -3.21 -9.86 16.27
N ASP A 102 -4.14 -8.92 16.34
CA ASP A 102 -3.83 -7.50 16.18
C ASP A 102 -2.89 -7.00 17.29
N GLU A 103 -2.97 -7.52 18.51
CA GLU A 103 -2.02 -7.22 19.58
C GLU A 103 -0.58 -7.59 19.20
N GLN A 104 -0.37 -8.77 18.61
CA GLN A 104 0.95 -9.19 18.14
C GLN A 104 1.46 -8.30 17.01
N LYS A 105 0.59 -7.93 16.08
CA LYS A 105 0.93 -6.98 15.00
C LYS A 105 1.31 -5.61 15.53
N VAL A 106 0.56 -5.08 16.49
CA VAL A 106 0.90 -3.80 17.15
C VAL A 106 2.28 -3.86 17.80
N LYS A 107 2.62 -4.93 18.52
CA LYS A 107 3.97 -5.13 19.08
C LYS A 107 5.06 -5.10 18.02
N ILE A 108 4.80 -5.72 16.85
CA ILE A 108 5.72 -5.69 15.71
C ILE A 108 5.86 -4.27 15.16
N ALA A 109 4.73 -3.58 14.93
CA ALA A 109 4.74 -2.20 14.46
C ALA A 109 5.53 -1.28 15.40
N MET A 110 5.33 -1.41 16.72
CA MET A 110 6.08 -0.65 17.73
C MET A 110 7.59 -0.90 17.64
N THR A 111 8.02 -2.13 17.35
CA THR A 111 9.44 -2.49 17.26
C THR A 111 10.16 -1.76 16.11
N CYS A 112 9.50 -1.58 14.96
CA CYS A 112 10.04 -0.81 13.83
C CYS A 112 9.52 0.64 13.81
N ARG A 113 9.01 1.14 14.93
CA ARG A 113 8.41 2.47 15.08
C ARG A 113 7.27 2.74 14.08
N ALA A 114 6.63 1.70 13.58
CA ALA A 114 5.63 1.76 12.51
C ALA A 114 6.08 2.56 11.26
N ALA A 115 7.38 2.82 11.09
CA ALA A 115 7.91 3.59 9.97
C ALA A 115 7.71 2.84 8.64
N SER A 116 7.27 3.57 7.61
CA SER A 116 6.94 3.02 6.29
C SER A 116 7.52 3.90 5.17
N VAL A 117 7.66 3.32 3.99
CA VAL A 117 7.96 4.09 2.77
C VAL A 117 6.70 4.78 2.21
N GLU A 118 5.51 4.35 2.63
CA GLU A 118 4.24 4.81 2.04
C GLU A 118 3.82 6.19 2.54
N ASP A 119 4.19 6.53 3.78
CA ASP A 119 3.82 7.78 4.45
C ASP A 119 4.87 8.23 5.49
N PRO A 120 4.81 9.46 6.02
CA PRO A 120 5.77 9.98 6.98
C PRO A 120 5.38 9.76 8.45
N TYR A 121 4.52 8.78 8.77
CA TYR A 121 4.13 8.50 10.15
C TYR A 121 5.08 7.53 10.83
N TRP A 122 5.32 7.79 12.13
CA TRP A 122 6.13 6.93 12.97
C TRP A 122 5.76 7.09 14.45
N LEU A 123 6.31 6.22 15.32
CA LEU A 123 6.06 6.22 16.76
C LEU A 123 7.28 6.72 17.52
N LYS A 124 7.05 7.74 18.36
CA LYS A 124 8.01 8.27 19.32
C LYS A 124 7.64 7.81 20.72
N PHE A 125 8.57 7.20 21.45
CA PHE A 125 8.36 6.69 22.79
C PHE A 125 8.93 7.64 23.85
N GLU A 126 8.51 7.46 25.10
CA GLU A 126 9.12 8.15 26.23
C GLU A 126 10.62 7.80 26.30
N GLY A 127 11.46 8.80 26.44
CA GLY A 127 12.93 8.67 26.39
C GLY A 127 13.54 8.87 25.00
N ASP A 128 12.72 9.19 23.99
CA ASP A 128 13.14 9.44 22.60
C ASP A 128 13.21 10.95 22.28
N GLU A 129 13.41 11.82 23.27
CA GLU A 129 13.30 13.28 23.09
C GLU A 129 14.20 13.80 21.95
N ASP A 130 15.40 13.21 21.81
CA ASP A 130 16.40 13.58 20.81
C ASP A 130 16.19 12.90 19.44
N ILE A 131 15.20 12.00 19.31
CA ILE A 131 14.95 11.33 18.02
C ILE A 131 14.09 12.21 17.13
N THR A 132 14.61 12.47 15.93
CA THR A 132 13.97 13.28 14.88
C THR A 132 13.57 12.41 13.68
N TRP A 133 12.75 12.97 12.80
CA TRP A 133 12.32 12.32 11.56
C TRP A 133 13.49 11.83 10.70
N ASP A 134 14.55 12.65 10.54
CA ASP A 134 15.72 12.29 9.74
C ASP A 134 16.39 10.99 10.19
N GLN A 135 16.27 10.62 11.47
CA GLN A 135 16.82 9.39 12.02
C GLN A 135 15.91 8.17 11.83
N VAL A 136 14.64 8.39 11.48
CA VAL A 136 13.62 7.33 11.34
C VAL A 136 13.20 7.11 9.89
N ASP A 137 13.29 8.14 9.04
CA ASP A 137 12.88 8.05 7.63
C ASP A 137 13.64 6.92 6.90
N VAL A 138 12.93 5.83 6.62
CA VAL A 138 13.48 4.66 5.95
C VAL A 138 13.96 4.96 4.52
N ARG A 139 13.51 6.08 3.92
CA ARG A 139 13.94 6.51 2.58
C ARG A 139 15.33 7.14 2.59
N GLN A 140 15.75 7.73 3.70
CA GLN A 140 17.04 8.42 3.83
C GLN A 140 18.09 7.61 4.58
N ASN A 141 17.67 6.77 5.51
CA ASN A 141 18.57 5.99 6.36
C ASN A 141 19.08 4.71 5.67
N PRO A 142 20.25 4.19 6.07
CA PRO A 142 20.76 2.93 5.57
C PRO A 142 19.79 1.78 5.81
N LEU A 143 19.52 0.99 4.77
CA LEU A 143 18.70 -0.23 4.88
C LEU A 143 19.50 -1.35 5.55
N ASN A 144 18.77 -2.24 6.23
CA ASN A 144 19.38 -3.44 6.81
C ASN A 144 19.44 -4.56 5.74
N GLU A 145 20.64 -4.77 5.18
CA GLU A 145 20.89 -5.77 4.14
C GLU A 145 20.49 -7.19 4.58
N ILE A 146 20.68 -7.54 5.86
CA ILE A 146 20.28 -8.86 6.38
C ILE A 146 18.76 -9.04 6.26
N VAL A 147 18.00 -8.02 6.66
CA VAL A 147 16.52 -8.06 6.56
C VAL A 147 16.09 -8.16 5.11
N ALA A 148 16.70 -7.38 4.22
CA ALA A 148 16.38 -7.42 2.80
C ALA A 148 16.67 -8.80 2.18
N GLN A 149 17.77 -9.44 2.52
CA GLN A 149 18.09 -10.82 2.05
C GLN A 149 17.11 -11.87 2.59
N VAL A 150 16.73 -11.76 3.86
CA VAL A 150 15.70 -12.64 4.43
C VAL A 150 14.35 -12.42 3.74
N ALA A 151 13.97 -11.18 3.53
CA ALA A 151 12.68 -10.81 2.94
C ALA A 151 12.56 -11.27 1.47
N LEU A 152 13.63 -11.13 0.69
CA LEU A 152 13.64 -11.48 -0.73
C LEU A 152 13.91 -12.98 -0.97
N HIS A 153 14.89 -13.56 -0.28
CA HIS A 153 15.38 -14.91 -0.55
C HIS A 153 15.02 -15.96 0.49
N GLY A 154 14.41 -15.59 1.63
CA GLY A 154 14.03 -16.53 2.69
C GLY A 154 15.24 -17.16 3.41
N LYS A 155 16.37 -16.46 3.47
CA LYS A 155 17.58 -16.96 4.14
C LYS A 155 17.41 -17.00 5.65
N SER A 156 18.06 -17.98 6.30
CA SER A 156 18.17 -18.03 7.76
C SER A 156 19.45 -17.29 8.18
N LEU A 157 19.29 -16.07 8.65
CA LEU A 157 20.38 -15.19 9.08
C LEU A 157 20.16 -14.71 10.51
N THR A 158 21.16 -14.10 11.12
CA THR A 158 21.05 -13.46 12.44
C THR A 158 21.01 -11.96 12.29
N LEU A 159 20.02 -11.32 12.90
CA LEU A 159 19.84 -9.88 12.84
C LEU A 159 21.01 -9.14 13.49
N GLN A 160 21.50 -8.14 12.79
CA GLN A 160 22.46 -7.15 13.27
C GLN A 160 22.05 -5.77 12.76
N GLY A 161 22.20 -4.74 13.57
CA GLY A 161 21.89 -3.36 13.21
C GLY A 161 20.48 -2.91 13.56
N SER A 162 19.96 -1.93 12.83
CA SER A 162 18.68 -1.30 13.10
C SER A 162 17.49 -2.24 12.91
N MET A 163 16.49 -2.09 13.78
CA MET A 163 15.19 -2.75 13.66
C MET A 163 14.19 -1.90 12.86
N ILE A 164 14.51 -0.66 12.57
CA ILE A 164 13.70 0.21 11.70
C ILE A 164 14.00 -0.21 10.26
N THR A 165 13.04 -0.85 9.62
CA THR A 165 13.18 -1.42 8.28
C THR A 165 11.85 -1.40 7.54
N PRO A 166 11.82 -1.02 6.26
CA PRO A 166 10.59 -0.98 5.49
C PRO A 166 9.99 -2.37 5.21
N GLU A 167 10.76 -3.44 5.31
CA GLU A 167 10.28 -4.80 5.03
C GLU A 167 9.20 -5.26 6.01
N LEU A 168 9.21 -4.79 7.26
CA LEU A 168 8.17 -5.10 8.25
C LEU A 168 6.84 -4.40 7.97
N THR A 169 6.88 -3.28 7.24
CA THR A 169 5.69 -2.47 6.93
C THR A 169 5.30 -2.49 5.44
N THR A 170 6.01 -3.27 4.62
CA THR A 170 5.70 -3.41 3.19
C THR A 170 4.72 -4.56 2.97
N ASN A 171 3.55 -4.27 2.40
CA ASN A 171 2.49 -5.24 2.12
C ASN A 171 2.67 -5.98 0.78
N GLY A 172 1.77 -6.96 0.52
CA GLY A 172 1.70 -7.76 -0.70
C GLY A 172 2.15 -9.21 -0.51
N ALA A 173 1.76 -10.10 -1.43
CA ALA A 173 1.88 -11.55 -1.29
C ALA A 173 3.28 -12.11 -1.63
N TYR A 174 3.95 -11.53 -2.62
CA TYR A 174 5.23 -12.05 -3.12
C TYR A 174 6.43 -11.57 -2.30
N ALA A 175 7.54 -12.31 -2.40
CA ALA A 175 8.81 -11.94 -1.78
C ALA A 175 9.31 -10.61 -2.37
N LYS A 176 9.62 -9.68 -1.51
CA LYS A 176 10.08 -8.35 -1.90
C LYS A 176 11.00 -7.74 -0.85
N ALA A 177 11.92 -6.90 -1.29
CA ALA A 177 12.79 -6.13 -0.44
C ALA A 177 13.15 -4.79 -1.07
N TRP A 178 13.50 -3.84 -0.23
CA TRP A 178 13.99 -2.55 -0.67
C TRP A 178 15.50 -2.58 -0.81
N ARG A 179 16.00 -1.93 -1.86
CA ARG A 179 17.43 -1.73 -2.13
C ARG A 179 17.68 -0.26 -2.41
N ARG A 180 18.87 0.20 -2.06
CA ARG A 180 19.34 1.54 -2.43
C ARG A 180 20.26 1.43 -3.62
N HIS A 181 19.94 2.11 -4.70
CA HIS A 181 20.77 2.17 -5.90
C HIS A 181 21.91 3.18 -5.75
N ALA A 182 22.80 3.22 -6.73
CA ALA A 182 23.95 4.13 -6.74
C ALA A 182 23.55 5.61 -6.77
N ASP A 183 22.40 5.93 -7.32
CA ASP A 183 21.77 7.26 -7.30
C ASP A 183 21.14 7.65 -5.96
N GLN A 184 21.25 6.79 -4.95
CA GLN A 184 20.66 6.90 -3.62
C GLN A 184 19.13 6.76 -3.57
N LEU A 185 18.45 6.49 -4.67
CA LEU A 185 17.02 6.22 -4.66
C LEU A 185 16.72 4.83 -4.09
N LEU A 186 15.57 4.71 -3.43
CA LEU A 186 15.04 3.41 -3.01
C LEU A 186 14.36 2.71 -4.18
N TRP A 187 14.66 1.43 -4.35
CA TRP A 187 14.04 0.57 -5.33
C TRP A 187 13.43 -0.66 -4.65
N LEU A 188 12.22 -0.99 -5.04
CA LEU A 188 11.55 -2.21 -4.63
C LEU A 188 11.91 -3.36 -5.58
N TYR A 189 12.50 -4.42 -5.05
CA TYR A 189 12.79 -5.67 -5.74
C TYR A 189 11.71 -6.67 -5.42
N LYS A 190 11.13 -7.32 -6.43
CA LYS A 190 10.12 -8.36 -6.26
C LYS A 190 10.58 -9.65 -6.94
N LEU A 191 10.46 -10.77 -6.23
CA LEU A 191 10.57 -12.12 -6.79
C LEU A 191 9.16 -12.67 -7.01
N GLY A 192 8.92 -13.29 -8.17
CA GLY A 192 7.73 -14.08 -8.38
C GLY A 192 7.81 -15.43 -7.65
N ALA A 193 6.77 -16.24 -7.78
CA ALA A 193 6.78 -17.63 -7.38
C ALA A 193 7.76 -18.47 -8.21
N ASP A 194 7.75 -19.78 -8.06
CA ASP A 194 8.60 -20.69 -8.82
C ASP A 194 8.53 -20.41 -10.34
N GLY A 195 9.70 -20.14 -10.94
CA GLY A 195 9.81 -19.73 -12.34
C GLY A 195 9.71 -18.23 -12.62
N ASN A 196 9.46 -17.41 -11.60
CA ASN A 196 9.40 -15.93 -11.69
C ASN A 196 8.41 -15.40 -12.74
N THR A 197 7.31 -16.11 -12.97
CA THR A 197 6.30 -15.74 -13.99
C THR A 197 5.69 -14.39 -13.66
N GLU A 198 5.34 -14.15 -12.41
CA GLU A 198 4.70 -12.91 -11.94
C GLU A 198 5.62 -11.70 -12.15
N SER A 199 6.91 -11.83 -11.82
CA SER A 199 7.89 -10.76 -12.03
C SER A 199 8.08 -10.44 -13.53
N ARG A 200 8.03 -11.47 -14.41
CA ARG A 200 8.10 -11.27 -15.86
C ARG A 200 6.83 -10.63 -16.43
N ILE A 201 5.66 -10.99 -15.91
CA ILE A 201 4.38 -10.38 -16.28
C ILE A 201 4.36 -8.91 -15.85
N GLU A 202 4.87 -8.59 -14.66
CA GLU A 202 4.95 -7.22 -14.17
C GLU A 202 5.75 -6.32 -15.11
N VAL A 203 6.96 -6.77 -15.53
CA VAL A 203 7.80 -6.03 -16.48
C VAL A 203 7.11 -5.93 -17.85
N MET A 204 6.60 -7.04 -18.38
CA MET A 204 5.87 -7.03 -19.66
C MET A 204 4.68 -6.06 -19.65
N CYS A 205 3.91 -6.03 -18.56
CA CYS A 205 2.80 -5.08 -18.42
C CYS A 205 3.29 -3.64 -18.36
N SER A 206 4.39 -3.37 -17.68
CA SER A 206 5.01 -2.04 -17.65
C SER A 206 5.42 -1.59 -19.06
N ASP A 207 6.13 -2.45 -19.82
CA ASP A 207 6.53 -2.16 -21.19
C ASP A 207 5.32 -1.93 -22.14
N LEU A 208 4.20 -2.65 -21.89
CA LEU A 208 2.95 -2.41 -22.62
C LEU A 208 2.32 -1.06 -22.26
N LEU A 209 2.34 -0.68 -20.99
CA LEU A 209 1.77 0.59 -20.53
C LEU A 209 2.60 1.79 -21.00
N ASP A 210 3.91 1.65 -21.18
CA ASP A 210 4.76 2.67 -21.84
C ASP A 210 4.29 3.03 -23.26
N LYS A 211 3.57 2.10 -23.91
CA LYS A 211 2.97 2.30 -25.22
C LYS A 211 1.53 2.83 -25.18
N MET A 212 1.06 3.27 -24.02
CA MET A 212 -0.28 3.82 -23.79
C MET A 212 -0.17 5.18 -23.12
N ASN A 213 -1.18 6.03 -23.30
CA ASN A 213 -1.24 7.33 -22.63
C ASN A 213 -1.73 7.20 -21.17
N VAL A 214 -1.05 6.36 -20.35
CA VAL A 214 -1.41 6.03 -18.97
C VAL A 214 -0.23 6.19 -18.04
N GLU A 215 -0.43 6.83 -16.91
CA GLU A 215 0.58 6.89 -15.86
C GLU A 215 0.66 5.56 -15.10
N HIS A 216 1.84 5.00 -15.03
CA HIS A 216 2.11 3.74 -14.33
C HIS A 216 3.50 3.73 -13.71
N VAL A 217 3.72 2.83 -12.76
CA VAL A 217 5.06 2.58 -12.22
C VAL A 217 5.86 1.80 -13.25
N HIS A 218 7.01 2.36 -13.64
CA HIS A 218 7.91 1.68 -14.56
C HIS A 218 8.69 0.57 -13.85
N TYR A 219 8.55 -0.66 -14.35
CA TYR A 219 9.24 -1.83 -13.81
C TYR A 219 10.35 -2.29 -14.76
N GLU A 220 11.54 -2.50 -14.19
CA GLU A 220 12.70 -2.99 -14.92
C GLU A 220 12.99 -4.44 -14.56
N ALA A 221 13.52 -5.19 -15.54
CA ALA A 221 14.07 -6.52 -15.30
C ALA A 221 15.47 -6.42 -14.66
N GLY A 222 15.73 -7.26 -13.68
CA GLY A 222 17.04 -7.33 -13.02
C GLY A 222 17.36 -8.71 -12.53
N GLU A 223 18.46 -8.80 -11.81
CA GLU A 223 18.95 -10.03 -11.19
C GLU A 223 19.41 -9.74 -9.75
N ASP A 224 19.00 -10.57 -8.80
CA ASP A 224 19.49 -10.56 -7.42
C ASP A 224 19.88 -11.99 -7.03
N GLU A 225 21.18 -12.21 -6.73
CA GLU A 225 21.75 -13.53 -6.39
C GLU A 225 21.42 -14.64 -7.42
N GLY A 226 21.53 -14.33 -8.71
CA GLY A 226 21.27 -15.27 -9.80
C GLY A 226 19.80 -15.55 -10.06
N LYS A 227 18.88 -14.83 -9.41
CA LYS A 227 17.42 -14.92 -9.64
C LYS A 227 16.91 -13.70 -10.37
N TYR A 228 16.03 -13.93 -11.34
CA TYR A 228 15.32 -12.85 -12.01
C TYR A 228 14.43 -12.09 -11.01
N VAL A 229 14.51 -10.79 -11.00
CA VAL A 229 13.64 -9.89 -10.23
C VAL A 229 13.00 -8.84 -11.15
N CYS A 230 11.83 -8.34 -10.80
CA CYS A 230 11.38 -7.06 -11.31
C CYS A 230 11.63 -5.98 -10.25
N MET A 231 12.00 -4.79 -10.73
CA MET A 231 12.42 -3.68 -9.88
C MET A 231 11.69 -2.42 -10.27
N CYS A 232 11.33 -1.59 -9.30
CA CYS A 232 10.78 -0.27 -9.57
C CYS A 232 11.26 0.76 -8.52
N PRO A 233 11.37 2.04 -8.90
CA PRO A 233 11.68 3.10 -7.95
C PRO A 233 10.55 3.30 -6.94
N CYS A 234 10.89 3.76 -5.74
CA CYS A 234 9.92 4.20 -4.75
C CYS A 234 9.13 5.40 -5.30
N MET A 235 7.81 5.30 -5.31
CA MET A 235 6.94 6.35 -5.86
C MET A 235 6.60 7.46 -4.86
N THR A 236 6.88 7.26 -3.57
CA THR A 236 6.67 8.27 -2.53
C THR A 236 7.89 9.13 -2.32
N THR A 237 7.67 10.32 -1.80
CA THR A 237 8.72 11.25 -1.42
C THR A 237 8.45 11.79 -0.01
N GLU A 238 9.29 12.66 0.50
CA GLU A 238 9.03 13.33 1.77
C GLU A 238 7.75 14.19 1.75
N SER A 239 7.45 14.81 0.60
CA SER A 239 6.27 15.67 0.43
C SER A 239 5.04 14.94 -0.13
N LYS A 240 5.18 13.70 -0.61
CA LYS A 240 4.13 12.97 -1.31
C LYS A 240 4.00 11.55 -0.79
N ALA A 241 2.86 11.24 -0.21
CA ALA A 241 2.54 9.96 0.42
C ALA A 241 1.35 9.28 -0.27
N ILE A 242 1.15 8.00 0.01
CA ILE A 242 0.08 7.17 -0.56
C ILE A 242 -1.10 7.09 0.40
N LEU A 243 -2.30 7.15 -0.18
CA LEU A 243 -3.57 6.79 0.43
C LEU A 243 -4.19 5.71 -0.45
N THR A 244 -4.26 4.48 0.03
CA THR A 244 -4.84 3.38 -0.73
C THR A 244 -6.33 3.59 -0.99
N GLY A 245 -6.86 3.04 -2.09
CA GLY A 245 -8.30 3.11 -2.41
C GLY A 245 -9.17 2.53 -1.30
N MET A 246 -8.70 1.48 -0.62
CA MET A 246 -9.42 0.89 0.51
C MET A 246 -9.51 1.86 1.70
N GLU A 247 -8.40 2.52 2.05
CA GLU A 247 -8.37 3.52 3.12
C GLU A 247 -9.22 4.74 2.78
N PHE A 248 -9.17 5.20 1.51
CA PHE A 248 -9.98 6.31 1.04
C PHE A 248 -11.47 6.00 1.08
N ILE A 249 -11.90 4.82 0.61
CA ILE A 249 -13.29 4.36 0.69
C ILE A 249 -13.74 4.31 2.15
N SER A 250 -12.88 3.78 3.03
CA SER A 250 -13.16 3.73 4.47
C SER A 250 -13.32 5.12 5.09
N TYR A 251 -12.43 6.06 4.71
CA TYR A 251 -12.52 7.47 5.12
C TYR A 251 -13.83 8.13 4.65
N CYS A 252 -14.21 7.95 3.39
CA CYS A 252 -15.47 8.48 2.87
C CYS A 252 -16.68 7.95 3.66
N ASN A 253 -16.75 6.64 3.85
CA ASN A 253 -17.87 6.01 4.56
C ASN A 253 -18.01 6.54 6.00
N VAL A 254 -16.91 6.71 6.71
CA VAL A 254 -16.92 7.21 8.09
C VAL A 254 -17.34 8.67 8.17
N ASN A 255 -17.01 9.47 7.16
CA ASN A 255 -17.31 10.89 7.11
C ASN A 255 -18.64 11.19 6.36
N GLY A 256 -19.43 10.17 6.02
CA GLY A 256 -20.72 10.33 5.36
C GLY A 256 -20.64 10.83 3.91
N LEU A 257 -19.50 10.61 3.25
CA LEU A 257 -19.27 10.95 1.86
C LEU A 257 -19.58 9.74 0.97
N SER A 258 -20.00 9.99 -0.28
CA SER A 258 -20.13 8.95 -1.29
C SER A 258 -18.74 8.61 -1.85
N PRO A 259 -18.20 7.40 -1.62
CA PRO A 259 -16.87 7.04 -2.15
C PRO A 259 -16.82 7.17 -3.68
N GLU A 260 -17.84 6.72 -4.40
CA GLU A 260 -17.87 6.78 -5.85
C GLU A 260 -17.80 8.23 -6.35
N GLU A 261 -18.65 9.12 -5.81
CA GLU A 261 -18.66 10.52 -6.20
C GLU A 261 -17.30 11.19 -5.93
N GLU A 262 -16.71 10.95 -4.76
CA GLU A 262 -15.44 11.55 -4.38
C GLU A 262 -14.28 11.04 -5.23
N ILE A 263 -14.22 9.73 -5.52
CA ILE A 263 -13.20 9.14 -6.40
C ILE A 263 -13.22 9.82 -7.78
N PHE A 264 -14.41 9.92 -8.40
CA PHE A 264 -14.53 10.53 -9.72
C PHE A 264 -14.37 12.06 -9.70
N ARG A 265 -14.66 12.71 -8.60
CA ARG A 265 -14.42 14.15 -8.41
C ARG A 265 -12.93 14.46 -8.36
N ILE A 266 -12.13 13.60 -7.71
CA ILE A 266 -10.70 13.78 -7.55
C ILE A 266 -9.97 13.56 -8.87
N ASP A 267 -10.16 12.39 -9.51
CA ASP A 267 -9.42 12.03 -10.73
C ASP A 267 -10.17 10.99 -11.57
N SER A 268 -11.20 11.43 -12.26
CA SER A 268 -12.02 10.55 -13.12
C SER A 268 -11.22 10.00 -14.31
N GLU A 269 -10.26 10.76 -14.84
CA GLU A 269 -9.49 10.35 -16.01
C GLU A 269 -8.63 9.12 -15.70
N SER A 270 -7.83 9.16 -14.64
CA SER A 270 -6.98 8.03 -14.23
C SER A 270 -7.80 6.79 -13.87
N ILE A 271 -8.96 6.95 -13.23
CA ILE A 271 -9.86 5.83 -12.92
C ILE A 271 -10.40 5.18 -14.20
N TYR A 272 -10.87 5.96 -15.16
CA TYR A 272 -11.34 5.40 -16.43
C TYR A 272 -10.21 4.73 -17.23
N LYS A 273 -9.01 5.31 -17.26
CA LYS A 273 -7.84 4.70 -17.90
C LYS A 273 -7.47 3.38 -17.21
N MET A 274 -7.52 3.30 -15.89
CA MET A 274 -7.31 2.07 -15.13
C MET A 274 -8.30 0.97 -15.56
N TRP A 275 -9.59 1.28 -15.74
CA TRP A 275 -10.58 0.30 -16.18
C TRP A 275 -10.29 -0.24 -17.58
N ILE A 276 -9.82 0.61 -18.48
CA ILE A 276 -9.43 0.20 -19.84
C ILE A 276 -8.20 -0.70 -19.80
N VAL A 277 -7.17 -0.32 -19.04
CA VAL A 277 -5.93 -1.08 -18.88
C VAL A 277 -6.23 -2.47 -18.30
N ASP A 278 -6.94 -2.54 -17.18
CA ASP A 278 -7.26 -3.82 -16.53
C ASP A 278 -8.02 -4.78 -17.46
N PHE A 279 -8.92 -4.24 -18.30
CA PHE A 279 -9.56 -5.05 -19.33
C PHE A 279 -8.55 -5.53 -20.38
N LEU A 280 -7.70 -4.65 -20.92
CA LEU A 280 -6.74 -4.99 -21.96
C LEU A 280 -5.75 -6.07 -21.53
N ILE A 281 -5.16 -5.92 -20.34
CA ILE A 281 -4.17 -6.87 -19.81
C ILE A 281 -4.81 -8.04 -19.03
N SER A 282 -6.13 -8.14 -18.99
CA SER A 282 -6.84 -9.16 -18.22
C SER A 282 -6.44 -9.17 -16.74
N ASN A 283 -6.32 -8.01 -16.12
CA ASN A 283 -6.00 -7.88 -14.71
C ASN A 283 -7.28 -8.00 -13.88
N ARG A 284 -7.40 -9.05 -13.09
CA ARG A 284 -8.53 -9.23 -12.16
C ARG A 284 -8.25 -8.77 -10.73
N ASP A 285 -6.99 -8.42 -10.42
CA ASP A 285 -6.53 -8.20 -9.05
C ASP A 285 -6.45 -6.71 -8.68
N ARG A 286 -7.35 -5.88 -9.23
CA ARG A 286 -7.46 -4.45 -8.91
C ARG A 286 -8.24 -4.22 -7.61
N HIS A 287 -7.83 -4.83 -6.50
CA HIS A 287 -8.41 -4.57 -5.19
C HIS A 287 -7.97 -3.20 -4.63
N GLY A 288 -8.64 -2.75 -3.57
CA GLY A 288 -8.45 -1.40 -3.03
C GLY A 288 -7.05 -1.07 -2.48
N GLN A 289 -6.11 -2.02 -2.45
CA GLN A 289 -4.70 -1.77 -2.11
C GLN A 289 -3.82 -1.60 -3.36
N ASN A 290 -4.33 -1.92 -4.57
CA ASN A 290 -3.58 -1.84 -5.83
C ASN A 290 -3.92 -0.59 -6.66
N TRP A 291 -4.64 0.33 -6.08
CA TRP A 291 -4.92 1.68 -6.60
C TRP A 291 -5.16 2.63 -5.43
N GLY A 292 -5.13 3.93 -5.67
CA GLY A 292 -5.37 4.95 -4.67
C GLY A 292 -4.87 6.31 -5.12
N PHE A 293 -4.59 7.16 -4.16
CA PHE A 293 -4.24 8.54 -4.38
C PHE A 293 -2.90 8.89 -3.76
N PHE A 294 -2.25 9.89 -4.32
CA PHE A 294 -1.23 10.63 -3.61
C PHE A 294 -1.88 11.74 -2.78
N TYR A 295 -1.28 12.04 -1.63
CA TYR A 295 -1.58 13.25 -0.88
C TYR A 295 -0.30 14.01 -0.51
N ASP A 296 -0.42 15.34 -0.41
CA ASP A 296 0.65 16.21 0.04
C ASP A 296 0.80 16.14 1.56
N THR A 297 2.01 15.91 2.05
CA THR A 297 2.26 15.68 3.48
C THR A 297 2.23 16.96 4.33
N GLU A 298 2.22 18.17 3.73
CA GLU A 298 2.14 19.43 4.44
C GLU A 298 0.72 20.00 4.46
N SER A 299 0.07 20.03 3.28
CA SER A 299 -1.32 20.49 3.19
C SER A 299 -2.33 19.42 3.58
N MET A 300 -1.97 18.15 3.48
CA MET A 300 -2.85 16.99 3.58
C MET A 300 -3.92 16.92 2.48
N ASP A 301 -3.74 17.65 1.39
CA ASP A 301 -4.64 17.61 0.25
C ASP A 301 -4.36 16.39 -0.63
N ILE A 302 -5.43 15.82 -1.19
CA ILE A 302 -5.32 14.71 -2.15
C ILE A 302 -4.95 15.30 -3.52
N LEU A 303 -3.86 14.80 -4.11
CA LEU A 303 -3.27 15.34 -5.34
C LEU A 303 -3.81 14.71 -6.63
N GLY A 304 -4.45 13.55 -6.55
CA GLY A 304 -4.89 12.73 -7.69
C GLY A 304 -4.46 11.28 -7.54
N CYS A 305 -4.80 10.42 -8.50
CA CYS A 305 -4.41 9.03 -8.47
C CYS A 305 -2.88 8.89 -8.53
N HIS A 306 -2.35 7.93 -7.79
CA HIS A 306 -0.97 7.51 -8.02
C HIS A 306 -0.87 6.66 -9.30
N PRO A 307 0.33 6.53 -9.91
CA PRO A 307 0.55 5.68 -11.07
C PRO A 307 0.06 4.24 -10.86
N LEU A 308 -0.43 3.59 -11.91
CA LEU A 308 -0.86 2.18 -11.85
C LEU A 308 0.32 1.26 -11.53
N PHE A 309 0.12 0.28 -10.69
CA PHE A 309 1.13 -0.70 -10.28
C PHE A 309 0.52 -2.06 -9.97
N ASP A 310 1.37 -3.05 -9.71
CA ASP A 310 1.02 -4.42 -9.29
C ASP A 310 0.15 -5.16 -10.32
N HIS A 311 0.72 -5.33 -11.53
CA HIS A 311 0.11 -6.05 -12.65
C HIS A 311 0.56 -7.52 -12.74
N ASN A 312 1.21 -8.05 -11.73
CA ASN A 312 1.81 -9.38 -11.69
C ASN A 312 0.81 -10.54 -11.85
N ASN A 313 -0.48 -10.30 -11.57
CA ASN A 313 -1.60 -11.21 -11.78
C ASN A 313 -2.36 -10.97 -13.09
N ALA A 314 -1.84 -10.12 -14.00
CA ALA A 314 -2.39 -9.93 -15.32
C ALA A 314 -2.22 -11.18 -16.19
N PHE A 315 -3.03 -11.30 -17.23
CA PHE A 315 -3.02 -12.42 -18.17
C PHE A 315 -3.14 -13.81 -17.52
N ASP A 316 -3.81 -13.92 -16.38
CA ASP A 316 -4.13 -15.21 -15.78
C ASP A 316 -4.83 -16.12 -16.79
N VAL A 317 -4.39 -17.39 -16.86
CA VAL A 317 -4.77 -18.35 -17.92
C VAL A 317 -6.27 -18.58 -18.00
N ASP A 318 -6.97 -18.61 -16.86
CA ASP A 318 -8.40 -18.85 -16.82
C ASP A 318 -9.19 -17.56 -17.03
N PHE A 319 -8.68 -16.44 -16.50
CA PHE A 319 -9.31 -15.13 -16.63
C PHE A 319 -9.20 -14.52 -18.04
N MET A 320 -8.13 -14.82 -18.78
CA MET A 320 -8.02 -14.40 -20.18
C MET A 320 -9.18 -14.87 -21.05
N LYS A 321 -9.83 -16.01 -20.72
CA LYS A 321 -10.97 -16.57 -21.45
C LYS A 321 -12.27 -15.86 -21.15
N ASP A 322 -12.42 -15.31 -19.96
CA ASP A 322 -13.63 -14.63 -19.51
C ASP A 322 -13.51 -13.11 -19.67
N MET A 323 -14.16 -12.62 -20.72
CA MET A 323 -14.19 -11.17 -21.00
C MET A 323 -15.24 -10.42 -20.17
N ASP A 324 -16.16 -11.14 -19.55
CA ASP A 324 -17.27 -10.60 -18.78
C ASP A 324 -17.19 -10.94 -17.30
N ALA A 325 -15.99 -11.28 -16.83
CA ALA A 325 -15.77 -11.54 -15.42
C ALA A 325 -16.18 -10.33 -14.55
N PRO A 326 -16.67 -10.57 -13.33
CA PRO A 326 -16.97 -9.48 -12.40
C PRO A 326 -15.72 -8.61 -12.16
N TYR A 327 -15.92 -7.30 -12.14
CA TYR A 327 -14.85 -6.36 -11.85
C TYR A 327 -14.94 -5.89 -10.39
N GLN A 328 -13.81 -5.73 -9.73
CA GLN A 328 -13.80 -5.34 -8.31
C GLN A 328 -14.23 -3.89 -8.06
N PHE A 329 -14.46 -3.12 -9.13
CA PHE A 329 -14.86 -1.72 -9.08
C PHE A 329 -16.34 -1.59 -9.45
N GLY A 330 -17.24 -1.74 -8.48
CA GLY A 330 -18.69 -1.65 -8.69
C GLY A 330 -19.35 -2.96 -9.15
N GLU A 331 -20.59 -2.87 -9.61
CA GLU A 331 -21.41 -4.01 -10.03
C GLU A 331 -21.27 -4.36 -11.53
N MET A 332 -20.23 -3.89 -12.18
CA MET A 332 -19.98 -4.06 -13.62
C MET A 332 -19.07 -5.26 -13.89
N THR A 333 -19.19 -5.83 -15.10
CA THR A 333 -18.12 -6.68 -15.62
C THR A 333 -16.93 -5.83 -16.06
N ILE A 334 -15.74 -6.44 -16.11
CA ILE A 334 -14.53 -5.75 -16.54
C ILE A 334 -14.66 -5.16 -17.96
N ARG A 335 -15.39 -5.84 -18.87
CA ARG A 335 -15.69 -5.33 -20.22
C ARG A 335 -16.64 -4.14 -20.19
N GLN A 336 -17.71 -4.20 -19.39
CA GLN A 336 -18.65 -3.09 -19.26
C GLN A 336 -17.96 -1.83 -18.72
N ALA A 337 -17.10 -1.99 -17.72
CA ALA A 337 -16.31 -0.89 -17.17
C ALA A 337 -15.41 -0.24 -18.23
N ALA A 338 -14.68 -1.05 -19.00
CA ALA A 338 -13.80 -0.56 -20.06
C ALA A 338 -14.58 0.14 -21.20
N LEU A 339 -15.69 -0.43 -21.64
CA LEU A 339 -16.54 0.19 -22.67
C LEU A 339 -17.13 1.52 -22.19
N LYS A 340 -17.58 1.59 -20.93
CA LYS A 340 -18.04 2.85 -20.32
C LYS A 340 -16.91 3.89 -20.29
N ALA A 341 -15.70 3.47 -19.94
CA ALA A 341 -14.55 4.33 -19.83
C ALA A 341 -14.08 4.89 -21.17
N MET A 342 -14.07 4.10 -22.25
CA MET A 342 -13.72 4.55 -23.61
C MET A 342 -14.57 5.72 -24.11
N GLY A 343 -15.80 5.86 -23.63
CA GLY A 343 -16.67 7.01 -23.96
C GLY A 343 -16.43 8.25 -23.08
N LYS A 344 -15.50 8.20 -22.13
CA LYS A 344 -15.29 9.24 -21.10
C LYS A 344 -13.94 9.89 -21.14
N VAL A 345 -12.94 9.20 -21.68
CA VAL A 345 -11.54 9.67 -21.72
C VAL A 345 -10.92 9.47 -23.10
N ASP A 346 -9.92 10.28 -23.42
CA ASP A 346 -9.03 10.00 -24.54
C ASP A 346 -8.04 8.90 -24.14
N PHE A 347 -8.25 7.71 -24.70
CA PHE A 347 -7.35 6.58 -24.53
C PHE A 347 -6.86 6.09 -25.89
N HIS A 348 -5.55 6.01 -26.06
CA HIS A 348 -4.93 5.54 -27.29
C HIS A 348 -3.56 4.92 -27.04
N PHE A 349 -3.10 4.13 -27.99
CA PHE A 349 -1.72 3.65 -28.02
C PHE A 349 -0.79 4.74 -28.56
N THR A 350 0.27 5.03 -27.85
CA THR A 350 1.30 6.02 -28.22
C THR A 350 2.35 5.43 -29.15
N ALA A 351 2.45 4.09 -29.22
CA ALA A 351 3.32 3.33 -30.10
C ALA A 351 2.64 2.02 -30.55
N PRO A 352 3.09 1.39 -31.66
CA PRO A 352 2.58 0.10 -32.08
C PRO A 352 2.76 -0.98 -31.01
N ILE A 353 1.72 -1.79 -30.84
CA ILE A 353 1.75 -2.98 -29.98
C ILE A 353 1.73 -4.20 -30.90
N THR A 354 2.75 -5.03 -30.78
CA THR A 354 3.05 -6.16 -31.64
C THR A 354 3.14 -7.46 -30.85
N ARG A 355 3.34 -8.60 -31.55
CA ARG A 355 3.51 -9.90 -30.89
C ARG A 355 4.74 -9.97 -29.97
N GLU A 356 5.81 -9.25 -30.32
CA GLU A 356 7.07 -9.24 -29.57
C GLU A 356 6.94 -8.61 -28.17
N ASP A 357 5.91 -7.82 -27.93
CA ASP A 357 5.62 -7.19 -26.64
C ASP A 357 5.07 -8.18 -25.58
N PHE A 358 4.85 -9.46 -25.96
CA PHE A 358 4.23 -10.45 -25.10
C PHE A 358 5.12 -11.68 -24.91
N ILE A 359 5.12 -12.23 -23.72
CA ILE A 359 5.86 -13.47 -23.40
C ILE A 359 5.30 -14.64 -24.22
N THR A 360 3.98 -14.74 -24.38
CA THR A 360 3.33 -15.86 -25.07
C THR A 360 2.36 -15.40 -26.16
N GLU A 361 2.18 -16.25 -27.19
CA GLU A 361 1.17 -16.03 -28.26
C GLU A 361 -0.25 -15.89 -27.68
N ARG A 362 -0.54 -16.61 -26.61
CA ARG A 362 -1.86 -16.57 -25.96
C ARG A 362 -2.16 -15.23 -25.33
N GLN A 363 -1.17 -14.58 -24.70
CA GLN A 363 -1.31 -13.24 -24.12
C GLN A 363 -1.58 -12.20 -25.22
N TYR A 364 -0.79 -12.24 -26.28
CA TYR A 364 -0.99 -11.39 -27.45
C TYR A 364 -2.38 -11.55 -28.08
N ALA A 365 -2.82 -12.80 -28.33
CA ALA A 365 -4.14 -13.07 -28.90
C ALA A 365 -5.29 -12.57 -27.99
N SER A 366 -5.15 -12.74 -26.65
CA SER A 366 -6.10 -12.21 -25.69
C SER A 366 -6.16 -10.68 -25.71
N PHE A 367 -4.99 -10.03 -25.69
CA PHE A 367 -4.89 -8.57 -25.74
C PHE A 367 -5.49 -8.02 -27.05
N LYS A 368 -5.10 -8.56 -28.20
CA LYS A 368 -5.61 -8.16 -29.53
C LYS A 368 -7.13 -8.29 -29.62
N LYS A 369 -7.69 -9.37 -29.10
CA LYS A 369 -9.15 -9.57 -29.05
C LYS A 369 -9.83 -8.51 -28.19
N ARG A 370 -9.28 -8.19 -27.01
CA ARG A 370 -9.82 -7.20 -26.08
C ARG A 370 -9.68 -5.78 -26.63
N ALA A 371 -8.55 -5.45 -27.23
CA ALA A 371 -8.34 -4.18 -27.93
C ALA A 371 -9.36 -3.97 -29.06
N GLY A 372 -9.61 -5.03 -29.85
CA GLY A 372 -10.64 -5.00 -30.89
C GLY A 372 -12.05 -4.72 -30.37
N CYS A 373 -12.40 -5.21 -29.17
CA CYS A 373 -13.69 -4.89 -28.52
C CYS A 373 -13.82 -3.40 -28.17
N LEU A 374 -12.70 -2.72 -27.94
CA LEU A 374 -12.65 -1.28 -27.64
C LEU A 374 -12.42 -0.42 -28.88
N GLY A 375 -12.33 -1.01 -30.08
CA GLY A 375 -12.04 -0.31 -31.32
C GLY A 375 -10.57 0.11 -31.47
N LEU A 376 -9.67 -0.42 -30.64
CA LEU A 376 -8.23 -0.16 -30.69
C LEU A 376 -7.55 -1.13 -31.68
N LYS A 377 -6.57 -0.61 -32.43
CA LYS A 377 -5.83 -1.40 -33.42
C LYS A 377 -4.52 -1.91 -32.83
N VAL A 378 -4.26 -3.21 -33.01
CA VAL A 378 -3.04 -3.92 -32.62
C VAL A 378 -2.45 -4.52 -33.91
N GLU A 379 -1.17 -4.33 -34.13
CA GLU A 379 -0.44 -4.81 -35.34
C GLU A 379 -0.21 -6.33 -35.33
#